data_c8b52487a37133d7de7fa7131826017f
#
_entry.id   c8b52487a37133d7de7fa7131826017f
#
_cell.length_a   1.000
_cell.length_b   1.000
_cell.length_c   1.000
_cell.angle_alpha   90.00
_cell.angle_beta   90.00
_cell.angle_gamma   90.00
#
_symmetry.space_group_name_H-M   'P 1'
#
loop_
_entity.id
_entity.type
_entity.pdbx_description
1 polymer ?
#
loop_
_entity_poly.entity_id
_entity_poly.type
_entity_poly.pdbx_seq_one_letter_code
_entity_poly.pdbx_strand_id
1 'polypeptide(L)'
;MLETFINYDWSSYPSYLRKAYKVVDVDKDLHDVTLVCDDGPVDARKIILYSGSMFFRVMLNKSKHQHPLLFMKGLKIKHLKNILDFIYYGQVSVAQDNLKEFIDIAKEFEIKGLQS
;
A
#
# COMPACT_ATOMS: atom_id res chain seq x y z
N MET A 1 20.98 12.63 16.02
CA MET A 1 20.15 11.54 16.59
C MET A 1 19.80 10.56 15.50
N LEU A 2 20.02 9.29 15.75
CA LEU A 2 19.70 8.25 14.77
C LEU A 2 18.20 7.92 14.84
N GLU A 3 17.59 7.88 13.66
CA GLU A 3 16.18 7.50 13.55
C GLU A 3 16.05 5.98 13.70
N THR A 4 15.05 5.55 14.48
CA THR A 4 14.76 4.14 14.69
C THR A 4 13.72 3.67 13.68
N PHE A 5 13.98 2.51 13.05
CA PHE A 5 13.06 1.90 12.10
C PHE A 5 12.59 0.55 12.63
N ILE A 6 11.31 0.27 12.40
CA ILE A 6 10.71 -1.02 12.69
C ILE A 6 10.47 -1.73 11.37
N ASN A 7 10.94 -2.98 11.29
CA ASN A 7 10.83 -3.76 10.06
C ASN A 7 9.66 -4.73 10.15
N TYR A 8 8.85 -4.73 9.10
CA TYR A 8 7.76 -5.70 8.94
C TYR A 8 8.07 -6.58 7.74
N ASP A 9 7.92 -7.88 7.91
CA ASP A 9 8.23 -8.85 6.88
C ASP A 9 7.11 -9.89 6.83
N TRP A 10 6.50 -10.04 5.68
CA TRP A 10 5.49 -11.06 5.43
C TRP A 10 6.22 -12.36 5.10
N SER A 11 6.36 -13.23 6.09
CA SER A 11 7.21 -14.44 6.00
C SER A 11 6.77 -15.42 4.90
N SER A 12 5.48 -15.47 4.59
CA SER A 12 4.95 -16.34 3.54
C SER A 12 4.90 -15.70 2.16
N TYR A 13 5.46 -14.49 2.02
CA TYR A 13 5.44 -13.76 0.75
C TYR A 13 6.41 -14.40 -0.25
N PRO A 14 5.93 -14.85 -1.43
CA PRO A 14 6.83 -15.48 -2.41
C PRO A 14 7.84 -14.49 -2.98
N SER A 15 9.11 -14.86 -2.99
CA SER A 15 10.19 -13.97 -3.42
C SER A 15 10.08 -13.54 -4.89
N TYR A 16 9.55 -14.40 -5.76
CA TYR A 16 9.42 -14.06 -7.18
C TYR A 16 8.39 -12.93 -7.39
N LEU A 17 7.37 -12.84 -6.53
CA LEU A 17 6.38 -11.76 -6.63
C LEU A 17 7.00 -10.41 -6.30
N ARG A 18 7.97 -10.39 -5.39
CA ARG A 18 8.67 -9.16 -5.03
C ARG A 18 9.35 -8.52 -6.23
N LYS A 19 9.99 -9.33 -7.06
CA LYS A 19 10.66 -8.85 -8.29
C LYS A 19 9.64 -8.39 -9.33
N ALA A 20 8.56 -9.14 -9.51
CA ALA A 20 7.51 -8.81 -10.47
C ALA A 20 6.83 -7.49 -10.11
N TYR A 21 6.50 -7.30 -8.83
CA TYR A 21 5.81 -6.10 -8.38
C TYR A 21 6.69 -4.86 -8.44
N LYS A 22 7.99 -5.03 -8.30
CA LYS A 22 8.92 -3.91 -8.47
C LYS A 22 8.85 -3.32 -9.88
N VAL A 23 8.74 -4.18 -10.90
CA VAL A 23 8.57 -3.73 -12.27
C VAL A 23 7.26 -2.97 -12.43
N VAL A 24 6.17 -3.49 -11.86
CA VAL A 24 4.85 -2.83 -11.90
C VAL A 24 4.92 -1.45 -11.21
N ASP A 25 5.64 -1.35 -10.10
CA ASP A 25 5.73 -0.10 -9.35
C ASP A 25 6.44 1.01 -10.14
N VAL A 26 7.45 0.67 -10.93
CA VAL A 26 8.22 1.67 -11.69
C VAL A 26 7.66 1.98 -13.06
N ASP A 27 6.82 1.13 -13.63
CA ASP A 27 6.24 1.33 -14.96
C ASP A 27 4.87 1.98 -14.85
N LYS A 28 4.83 3.29 -15.11
CA LYS A 28 3.61 4.08 -14.98
C LYS A 28 2.48 3.64 -15.93
N ASP A 29 2.83 3.01 -17.06
CA ASP A 29 1.82 2.54 -18.01
C ASP A 29 1.01 1.38 -17.45
N LEU A 30 1.51 0.72 -16.41
CA LEU A 30 0.81 -0.37 -15.75
C LEU A 30 -0.10 0.11 -14.61
N HIS A 31 -0.03 1.39 -14.24
CA HIS A 31 -0.88 1.94 -13.18
C HIS A 31 -2.29 2.16 -13.73
N ASP A 32 -3.30 1.75 -12.97
CA ASP A 32 -4.71 1.85 -13.38
C ASP A 32 -5.63 2.34 -12.27
N VAL A 33 -5.07 2.93 -11.23
CA VAL A 33 -5.82 3.59 -10.16
C VAL A 33 -4.96 4.69 -9.56
N THR A 34 -5.60 5.77 -9.12
CA THR A 34 -4.92 6.86 -8.43
C THR A 34 -5.54 7.04 -7.05
N LEU A 35 -4.70 7.02 -6.02
CA LEU A 35 -5.10 7.25 -4.63
C LEU A 35 -4.74 8.70 -4.30
N VAL A 36 -5.75 9.52 -4.04
CA VAL A 36 -5.54 10.96 -3.78
C VAL A 36 -5.48 11.18 -2.28
N CYS A 37 -4.27 11.38 -1.77
CA CYS A 37 -4.02 11.68 -0.37
C CYS A 37 -4.16 13.18 -0.10
N ASP A 38 -4.11 13.57 1.18
CA ASP A 38 -4.22 14.98 1.57
C ASP A 38 -3.13 15.84 0.92
N ASP A 39 -1.95 15.29 0.70
CA ASP A 39 -0.79 16.00 0.17
C ASP A 39 -0.41 15.60 -1.27
N GLY A 40 -1.29 14.90 -1.98
CA GLY A 40 -1.11 14.65 -3.40
C GLY A 40 -1.55 13.25 -3.86
N PRO A 41 -1.44 12.99 -5.17
CA PRO A 41 -1.84 11.70 -5.74
C PRO A 41 -0.73 10.67 -5.66
N VAL A 42 -1.14 9.40 -5.60
CA VAL A 42 -0.25 8.24 -5.69
C VAL A 42 -0.85 7.26 -6.68
N ASP A 43 -0.13 6.95 -7.75
CA ASP A 43 -0.58 5.98 -8.74
C ASP A 43 -0.25 4.56 -8.28
N ALA A 44 -1.16 3.64 -8.56
CA ALA A 44 -1.02 2.26 -8.13
C ALA A 44 -1.67 1.30 -9.11
N ARG A 45 -1.57 0.02 -8.83
CA ARG A 45 -2.13 -1.05 -9.63
C ARG A 45 -3.29 -1.71 -8.88
N LYS A 46 -4.48 -1.75 -9.50
CA LYS A 46 -5.69 -2.31 -8.87
C LYS A 46 -5.47 -3.73 -8.37
N ILE A 47 -4.86 -4.58 -9.19
CA ILE A 47 -4.70 -5.99 -8.84
C ILE A 47 -3.87 -6.17 -7.57
N ILE A 48 -2.87 -5.31 -7.37
CA ILE A 48 -2.02 -5.37 -6.19
C ILE A 48 -2.79 -4.95 -4.95
N LEU A 49 -3.51 -3.83 -5.03
CA LEU A 49 -4.35 -3.36 -3.93
C LEU A 49 -5.43 -4.38 -3.59
N TYR A 50 -6.07 -4.92 -4.61
CA TYR A 50 -7.14 -5.90 -4.49
C TYR A 50 -6.65 -7.18 -3.78
N SER A 51 -5.46 -7.64 -4.12
CA SER A 51 -4.91 -8.86 -3.52
C SER A 51 -4.37 -8.65 -2.12
N GLY A 52 -3.95 -7.44 -1.77
CA GLY A 52 -3.29 -7.15 -0.49
C GLY A 52 -4.17 -6.52 0.58
N SER A 53 -5.37 -6.04 0.22
CA SER A 53 -6.20 -5.29 1.14
C SER A 53 -7.68 -5.57 0.91
N MET A 54 -8.37 -6.00 1.95
CA MET A 54 -9.83 -6.21 1.87
C MET A 54 -10.56 -4.88 1.67
N PHE A 55 -10.07 -3.82 2.29
CA PHE A 55 -10.64 -2.47 2.12
C PHE A 55 -10.61 -2.05 0.65
N PHE A 56 -9.46 -2.16 -0.01
CA PHE A 56 -9.34 -1.81 -1.42
C PHE A 56 -10.12 -2.75 -2.31
N ARG A 57 -10.22 -4.03 -1.95
CA ARG A 57 -11.05 -4.99 -2.69
C ARG A 57 -12.50 -4.52 -2.75
N VAL A 58 -13.05 -4.12 -1.61
CA VAL A 58 -14.42 -3.63 -1.52
C VAL A 58 -14.58 -2.32 -2.30
N MET A 59 -13.65 -1.39 -2.12
CA MET A 59 -13.71 -0.09 -2.79
C MET A 59 -13.62 -0.22 -4.30
N LEU A 60 -12.70 -1.05 -4.81
CA LEU A 60 -12.51 -1.25 -6.24
C LEU A 60 -13.67 -1.98 -6.90
N ASN A 61 -14.32 -2.90 -6.15
CA ASN A 61 -15.50 -3.60 -6.66
C ASN A 61 -16.70 -2.66 -6.85
N LYS A 62 -16.74 -1.55 -6.13
CA LYS A 62 -17.79 -0.56 -6.27
C LYS A 62 -17.58 0.38 -7.44
N SER A 63 -16.35 0.47 -7.96
CA SER A 63 -16.00 1.36 -9.05
C SER A 63 -16.02 0.61 -10.37
N LYS A 64 -16.63 1.22 -11.40
CA LYS A 64 -16.67 0.66 -12.76
C LYS A 64 -15.78 1.43 -13.73
N HIS A 65 -15.04 2.41 -13.24
CA HIS A 65 -14.12 3.18 -14.08
C HIS A 65 -12.85 2.40 -14.37
N GLN A 66 -12.30 2.59 -15.57
CA GLN A 66 -11.04 1.96 -15.93
C GLN A 66 -9.86 2.48 -15.09
N HIS A 67 -9.91 3.77 -14.74
CA HIS A 67 -8.87 4.38 -13.89
C HIS A 67 -9.56 5.25 -12.83
N PRO A 68 -10.05 4.65 -11.74
CA PRO A 68 -10.74 5.41 -10.71
C PRO A 68 -9.78 6.28 -9.90
N LEU A 69 -10.32 7.37 -9.36
CA LEU A 69 -9.66 8.21 -8.37
C LEU A 69 -10.29 7.89 -7.02
N LEU A 70 -9.49 7.42 -6.08
CA LEU A 70 -9.96 7.13 -4.72
C LEU A 70 -9.42 8.21 -3.78
N PHE A 71 -10.32 8.98 -3.18
CA PHE A 71 -9.93 10.06 -2.27
C PHE A 71 -9.73 9.52 -0.87
N MET A 72 -8.49 9.61 -0.38
CA MET A 72 -8.06 9.06 0.89
C MET A 72 -7.93 10.19 1.92
N LYS A 73 -9.08 10.72 2.34
CA LYS A 73 -9.14 11.85 3.27
C LYS A 73 -8.47 11.50 4.60
N GLY A 74 -7.60 12.40 5.05
CA GLY A 74 -6.88 12.21 6.31
C GLY A 74 -5.60 11.40 6.18
N LEU A 75 -5.28 10.92 4.97
CA LEU A 75 -4.13 10.08 4.75
C LEU A 75 -3.01 10.87 4.07
N LYS A 76 -1.79 10.75 4.60
CA LYS A 76 -0.60 11.36 4.00
C LYS A 76 0.11 10.36 3.11
N ILE A 77 0.76 10.87 2.06
CA ILE A 77 1.49 10.04 1.09
C ILE A 77 2.51 9.13 1.78
N LYS A 78 3.26 9.65 2.75
CA LYS A 78 4.30 8.87 3.42
C LYS A 78 3.75 7.61 4.11
N HIS A 79 2.57 7.71 4.69
CA HIS A 79 1.95 6.56 5.35
C HIS A 79 1.38 5.57 4.34
N LEU A 80 0.77 6.08 3.28
CA LEU A 80 0.28 5.21 2.21
C LEU A 80 1.43 4.47 1.52
N LYS A 81 2.56 5.14 1.28
CA LYS A 81 3.72 4.50 0.66
C LYS A 81 4.25 3.35 1.50
N ASN A 82 4.26 3.48 2.83
CA ASN A 82 4.67 2.38 3.70
C ASN A 82 3.75 1.16 3.53
N ILE A 83 2.45 1.39 3.45
CA ILE A 83 1.47 0.32 3.22
C ILE A 83 1.67 -0.31 1.84
N LEU A 84 1.83 0.51 0.81
CA LEU A 84 2.03 0.01 -0.56
C LEU A 84 3.33 -0.80 -0.67
N ASP A 85 4.41 -0.34 -0.05
CA ASP A 85 5.67 -1.07 -0.04
C ASP A 85 5.51 -2.45 0.57
N PHE A 86 4.75 -2.55 1.67
CA PHE A 86 4.49 -3.85 2.28
C PHE A 86 3.69 -4.75 1.34
N ILE A 87 2.67 -4.21 0.67
CA ILE A 87 1.86 -5.00 -0.27
C ILE A 87 2.69 -5.45 -1.47
N TYR A 88 3.49 -4.53 -2.06
CA TYR A 88 4.27 -4.82 -3.26
C TYR A 88 5.43 -5.76 -2.98
N TYR A 89 6.12 -5.58 -1.87
CA TYR A 89 7.40 -6.26 -1.63
C TYR A 89 7.35 -7.28 -0.50
N GLY A 90 6.27 -7.32 0.26
CA GLY A 90 6.12 -8.23 1.39
C GLY A 90 6.95 -7.81 2.60
N GLN A 91 7.56 -6.62 2.56
CA GLN A 91 8.37 -6.10 3.65
C GLN A 91 8.42 -4.58 3.60
N VAL A 92 8.61 -3.95 4.75
CA VAL A 92 8.74 -2.51 4.86
C VAL A 92 9.48 -2.15 6.15
N SER A 93 10.26 -1.07 6.10
CA SER A 93 10.86 -0.45 7.28
C SER A 93 10.10 0.83 7.59
N VAL A 94 9.54 0.94 8.79
CA VAL A 94 8.73 2.08 9.20
C VAL A 94 9.47 2.85 10.29
N ALA A 95 9.65 4.15 10.08
CA ALA A 95 10.24 5.01 11.10
C ALA A 95 9.38 4.96 12.37
N GLN A 96 10.00 4.93 13.54
CA GLN A 96 9.28 4.79 14.80
C GLN A 96 8.25 5.90 15.00
N ASP A 97 8.54 7.12 14.56
CA ASP A 97 7.63 8.25 14.65
C ASP A 97 6.35 8.04 13.83
N ASN A 98 6.39 7.17 12.81
CA ASN A 98 5.26 6.88 11.93
C ASN A 98 4.57 5.55 12.27
N LEU A 99 5.04 4.86 13.31
CA LEU A 99 4.60 3.49 13.61
C LEU A 99 3.12 3.43 13.95
N LYS A 100 2.64 4.36 14.78
CA LYS A 100 1.24 4.38 15.17
C LYS A 100 0.30 4.52 13.97
N GLU A 101 0.61 5.49 13.10
CA GLU A 101 -0.19 5.72 11.90
C GLU A 101 -0.15 4.52 10.97
N PHE A 102 1.02 3.89 10.83
CA PHE A 102 1.15 2.70 10.00
C PHE A 102 0.26 1.56 10.51
N ILE A 103 0.30 1.29 11.81
CA ILE A 103 -0.50 0.23 12.41
C ILE A 103 -2.00 0.53 12.28
N ASP A 104 -2.40 1.77 12.55
CA ASP A 104 -3.80 2.18 12.47
C ASP A 104 -4.34 2.02 11.03
N ILE A 105 -3.55 2.46 10.04
CA ILE A 105 -3.93 2.34 8.63
C ILE A 105 -3.97 0.88 8.20
N ALA A 106 -2.99 0.08 8.63
CA ALA A 106 -2.95 -1.34 8.29
C ALA A 106 -4.18 -2.08 8.78
N LYS A 107 -4.66 -1.74 9.98
CA LYS A 107 -5.88 -2.32 10.54
C LYS A 107 -7.11 -1.85 9.77
N GLU A 108 -7.21 -0.54 9.52
CA GLU A 108 -8.36 0.04 8.80
C GLU A 108 -8.49 -0.54 7.40
N PHE A 109 -7.36 -0.71 6.70
CA PHE A 109 -7.34 -1.22 5.33
C PHE A 109 -7.29 -2.74 5.26
N GLU A 110 -7.24 -3.42 6.41
CA GLU A 110 -7.21 -4.89 6.48
C GLU A 110 -6.12 -5.47 5.58
N ILE A 111 -4.89 -5.01 5.81
CA ILE A 111 -3.74 -5.40 4.99
C ILE A 111 -3.32 -6.83 5.32
N LYS A 112 -3.23 -7.69 4.31
CA LYS A 112 -2.77 -9.08 4.47
C LYS A 112 -1.32 -9.09 4.93
N GLY A 113 -1.00 -10.02 5.83
CA GLY A 113 0.34 -10.16 6.38
C GLY A 113 0.59 -9.31 7.61
N LEU A 114 -0.27 -8.33 7.91
CA LEU A 114 -0.19 -7.47 9.09
C LEU A 114 -1.33 -7.72 10.08
N GLN A 115 -2.29 -8.52 9.71
CA GLN A 115 -3.39 -8.90 10.61
C GLN A 115 -2.91 -9.99 11.56
N SER A 116 -3.11 -9.77 12.84
CA SER A 116 -2.80 -10.74 13.87
C SER A 116 -3.94 -11.74 14.03
#